data_32dee178c00bc53dc2ddb3fb881e490a
#
_entry.id   32dee178c00bc53dc2ddb3fb881e490a
#
_cell.length_a   1.000
_cell.length_b   1.000
_cell.length_c   1.000
_cell.angle_alpha   90.00
_cell.angle_beta   90.00
_cell.angle_gamma   90.00
#
_symmetry.space_group_name_H-M   'P 1'
#
loop_
_entity.id
_entity.type
_entity.pdbx_description
1 polymer ?
#
loop_
_entity_poly.entity_id
_entity_poly.type
_entity_poly.pdbx_seq_one_letter_code
_entity_poly.pdbx_strand_id
1 'polypeptide(L)'
;MSKKTVLIITDGIGHNSSCNFNAFCNAKKPTYDYLFSNVPYSLIHTYGEYVGLPDNQMGNSEVGHMTIGSGRVLYQDLVKIHLAIKNDTLKDNVIVKNTIEKSNNIHLIGLASDGGVHSHIDHIIALAKIAENKNKKVWLHLI
;
A
#
# COMPACT_ATOMS: atom_id res chain seq x y z
N MET A 1 -40.53 -2.55 11.29
CA MET A 1 -39.91 -2.82 9.95
C MET A 1 -38.41 -2.67 10.10
N SER A 2 -37.62 -3.66 9.71
CA SER A 2 -36.16 -3.53 9.70
C SER A 2 -35.74 -2.54 8.63
N LYS A 3 -34.97 -1.51 8.99
CA LYS A 3 -34.37 -0.58 8.02
C LYS A 3 -33.34 -1.37 7.20
N LYS A 4 -33.48 -1.33 5.89
CA LYS A 4 -32.50 -1.94 4.97
C LYS A 4 -31.58 -0.85 4.42
N THR A 5 -30.29 -1.15 4.34
CA THR A 5 -29.28 -0.26 3.76
C THR A 5 -28.67 -0.92 2.53
N VAL A 6 -28.45 -0.15 1.49
CA VAL A 6 -27.75 -0.58 0.27
C VAL A 6 -26.49 0.27 0.13
N LEU A 7 -25.33 -0.38 0.01
CA LEU A 7 -24.07 0.25 -0.36
C LEU A 7 -23.79 -0.05 -1.83
N ILE A 8 -23.62 1.00 -2.62
CA ILE A 8 -23.27 0.89 -4.05
C ILE A 8 -21.86 1.46 -4.20
N ILE A 9 -20.92 0.63 -4.67
CA ILE A 9 -19.53 1.04 -4.94
C ILE A 9 -19.36 1.11 -6.45
N THR A 10 -19.09 2.32 -6.95
CA THR A 10 -18.75 2.54 -8.37
C THR A 10 -17.24 2.75 -8.45
N ASP A 11 -16.53 1.64 -8.56
CA ASP A 11 -15.06 1.61 -8.54
C ASP A 11 -14.46 2.23 -9.81
N GLY A 12 -13.28 2.84 -9.67
CA GLY A 12 -12.53 3.44 -10.78
C GLY A 12 -12.99 4.84 -11.18
N ILE A 13 -13.87 5.51 -10.42
CA ILE A 13 -14.30 6.90 -10.68
C ILE A 13 -13.59 7.84 -9.71
N GLY A 14 -12.55 8.53 -10.21
CA GLY A 14 -11.84 9.57 -9.45
C GLY A 14 -12.49 10.93 -9.59
N HIS A 15 -12.31 11.78 -8.58
CA HIS A 15 -12.73 13.18 -8.66
C HIS A 15 -11.68 14.03 -9.39
N ASN A 16 -12.13 14.77 -10.41
CA ASN A 16 -11.32 15.76 -11.11
C ASN A 16 -12.23 16.94 -11.51
N SER A 17 -11.83 18.15 -11.13
CA SER A 17 -12.55 19.39 -11.46
C SER A 17 -12.44 19.78 -12.94
N SER A 18 -11.44 19.25 -13.67
CA SER A 18 -11.27 19.49 -15.10
C SER A 18 -11.99 18.45 -15.94
N CYS A 19 -12.68 18.91 -17.00
CA CYS A 19 -13.26 18.03 -18.01
C CYS A 19 -12.30 17.68 -19.14
N ASN A 20 -11.11 18.29 -19.20
CA ASN A 20 -10.10 17.95 -20.21
C ASN A 20 -9.59 16.54 -19.99
N PHE A 21 -9.68 15.71 -21.02
CA PHE A 21 -9.30 14.30 -21.00
C PHE A 21 -10.01 13.47 -19.90
N ASN A 22 -11.18 13.91 -19.44
CA ASN A 22 -11.98 13.28 -18.39
C ASN A 22 -13.26 12.69 -19.00
N ALA A 23 -13.22 11.41 -19.29
CA ALA A 23 -14.35 10.69 -19.89
C ALA A 23 -15.61 10.74 -19.01
N PHE A 24 -15.45 10.63 -17.68
CA PHE A 24 -16.59 10.69 -16.75
C PHE A 24 -17.24 12.07 -16.76
N CYS A 25 -16.46 13.15 -16.77
CA CYS A 25 -17.01 14.51 -16.85
C CYS A 25 -17.79 14.73 -18.14
N ASN A 26 -17.29 14.22 -19.26
CA ASN A 26 -17.89 14.41 -20.58
C ASN A 26 -19.02 13.41 -20.89
N ALA A 27 -19.25 12.41 -20.06
CA ALA A 27 -20.31 11.41 -20.25
C ALA A 27 -21.69 12.00 -19.90
N LYS A 28 -22.71 11.45 -20.54
CA LYS A 28 -24.11 11.71 -20.16
C LYS A 28 -24.43 10.92 -18.89
N LYS A 29 -24.52 11.58 -17.74
CA LYS A 29 -24.63 10.96 -16.41
C LYS A 29 -25.67 11.62 -15.50
N PRO A 30 -26.95 11.66 -15.91
CA PRO A 30 -27.99 12.45 -15.24
C PRO A 30 -28.18 12.09 -13.77
N THR A 31 -27.98 10.83 -13.37
CA THR A 31 -28.08 10.41 -11.98
C THR A 31 -26.95 10.99 -11.13
N TYR A 32 -25.69 10.94 -11.60
CA TYR A 32 -24.58 11.53 -10.89
C TYR A 32 -24.69 13.06 -10.82
N ASP A 33 -25.12 13.71 -11.91
CA ASP A 33 -25.32 15.14 -11.93
C ASP A 33 -26.39 15.57 -10.92
N TYR A 34 -27.48 14.79 -10.81
CA TYR A 34 -28.49 15.02 -9.77
C TYR A 34 -27.92 14.82 -8.35
N LEU A 35 -27.21 13.72 -8.11
CA LEU A 35 -26.66 13.40 -6.78
C LEU A 35 -25.68 14.49 -6.32
N PHE A 36 -24.70 14.87 -7.15
CA PHE A 36 -23.73 15.89 -6.80
C PHE A 36 -24.33 17.28 -6.62
N SER A 37 -25.47 17.57 -7.24
CA SER A 37 -26.13 18.87 -7.11
C SER A 37 -27.11 18.94 -5.95
N ASN A 38 -27.68 17.82 -5.50
CA ASN A 38 -28.83 17.83 -4.59
C ASN A 38 -28.65 16.99 -3.31
N VAL A 39 -27.61 16.16 -3.25
CA VAL A 39 -27.40 15.25 -2.10
C VAL A 39 -26.07 15.61 -1.42
N PRO A 40 -26.01 15.66 -0.08
CA PRO A 40 -24.75 15.85 0.63
C PRO A 40 -23.76 14.74 0.29
N TYR A 41 -22.51 15.11 -0.01
CA TYR A 41 -21.43 14.16 -0.30
C TYR A 41 -20.11 14.63 0.32
N SER A 42 -19.16 13.73 0.43
CA SER A 42 -17.80 14.01 0.86
C SER A 42 -16.79 13.38 -0.11
N LEU A 43 -15.64 14.03 -0.23
CA LEU A 43 -14.49 13.45 -0.93
C LEU A 43 -13.62 12.73 0.08
N ILE A 44 -13.07 11.59 -0.32
CA ILE A 44 -12.13 10.80 0.46
C ILE A 44 -10.84 10.59 -0.33
N HIS A 45 -9.74 10.46 0.38
CA HIS A 45 -8.48 10.06 -0.24
C HIS A 45 -8.48 8.56 -0.52
N THR A 46 -7.98 8.18 -1.69
CA THR A 46 -7.95 6.79 -2.16
C THR A 46 -6.53 6.31 -2.47
N TYR A 47 -5.51 6.97 -1.96
CA TYR A 47 -4.10 6.70 -2.23
C TYR A 47 -3.25 6.86 -0.97
N GLY A 48 -2.01 6.40 -1.04
CA GLY A 48 -1.00 6.60 0.00
C GLY A 48 -1.41 6.07 1.37
N GLU A 49 -0.97 6.74 2.41
CA GLU A 49 -1.21 6.33 3.80
C GLU A 49 -2.69 6.26 4.18
N TYR A 50 -3.56 6.99 3.49
CA TYR A 50 -5.01 6.96 3.73
C TYR A 50 -5.65 5.59 3.46
N VAL A 51 -4.99 4.74 2.66
CA VAL A 51 -5.42 3.38 2.34
C VAL A 51 -4.37 2.33 2.71
N GLY A 52 -3.39 2.70 3.54
CA GLY A 52 -2.36 1.80 4.05
C GLY A 52 -1.24 1.47 3.06
N LEU A 53 -1.04 2.33 2.07
CA LEU A 53 0.07 2.27 1.12
C LEU A 53 1.16 3.30 1.47
N PRO A 54 2.36 3.19 0.90
CA PRO A 54 3.37 4.23 1.02
C PRO A 54 2.86 5.59 0.52
N ASP A 55 3.42 6.67 1.04
CA ASP A 55 3.06 8.02 0.62
C ASP A 55 3.21 8.19 -0.90
N ASN A 56 2.27 8.92 -1.50
CA ASN A 56 2.18 9.16 -2.94
C ASN A 56 1.95 7.91 -3.83
N GLN A 57 1.82 6.72 -3.28
CA GLN A 57 1.48 5.55 -4.07
C GLN A 57 -0.01 5.55 -4.44
N MET A 58 -0.30 5.36 -5.72
CA MET A 58 -1.67 5.25 -6.24
C MET A 58 -2.39 4.08 -5.58
N GLY A 59 -3.63 4.31 -5.13
CA GLY A 59 -4.49 3.27 -4.59
C GLY A 59 -4.96 2.27 -5.65
N ASN A 60 -5.55 1.19 -5.18
CA ASN A 60 -6.17 0.17 -6.01
C ASN A 60 -7.44 -0.35 -5.35
N SER A 61 -8.19 -1.16 -6.11
CA SER A 61 -9.46 -1.73 -5.65
C SER A 61 -9.32 -2.58 -4.39
N GLU A 62 -8.25 -3.36 -4.26
CA GLU A 62 -8.02 -4.23 -3.11
C GLU A 62 -7.93 -3.44 -1.81
N VAL A 63 -7.00 -2.47 -1.73
CA VAL A 63 -6.82 -1.68 -0.50
C VAL A 63 -8.05 -0.81 -0.18
N GLY A 64 -8.74 -0.30 -1.19
CA GLY A 64 -9.97 0.46 -1.02
C GLY A 64 -11.09 -0.38 -0.40
N HIS A 65 -11.37 -1.55 -0.98
CA HIS A 65 -12.39 -2.47 -0.46
C HIS A 65 -12.03 -3.03 0.92
N MET A 66 -10.75 -3.34 1.17
CA MET A 66 -10.30 -3.77 2.49
C MET A 66 -10.49 -2.68 3.54
N THR A 67 -10.22 -1.42 3.21
CA THR A 67 -10.43 -0.28 4.12
C THR A 67 -11.92 -0.08 4.41
N ILE A 68 -12.79 -0.15 3.41
CA ILE A 68 -14.25 -0.08 3.58
C ILE A 68 -14.74 -1.24 4.45
N GLY A 69 -14.33 -2.47 4.14
CA GLY A 69 -14.79 -3.67 4.84
C GLY A 69 -14.33 -3.77 6.28
N SER A 70 -13.11 -3.30 6.58
CA SER A 70 -12.54 -3.30 7.94
C SER A 70 -12.98 -2.12 8.80
N GLY A 71 -13.52 -1.05 8.17
CA GLY A 71 -13.83 0.22 8.84
C GLY A 71 -12.61 0.98 9.39
N ARG A 72 -11.41 0.62 8.94
CA ARG A 72 -10.15 1.25 9.33
C ARG A 72 -9.09 1.07 8.25
N VAL A 73 -8.08 1.92 8.25
CA VAL A 73 -6.90 1.76 7.39
C VAL A 73 -6.10 0.52 7.82
N LEU A 74 -5.81 -0.36 6.87
CA LEU A 74 -4.97 -1.55 7.05
C LEU A 74 -3.65 -1.33 6.32
N TYR A 75 -2.57 -1.21 7.06
CA TYR A 75 -1.24 -1.10 6.44
C TYR A 75 -0.90 -2.36 5.66
N GLN A 76 -0.52 -2.18 4.40
CA GLN A 76 0.01 -3.24 3.55
C GLN A 76 1.40 -3.68 4.03
N ASP A 77 1.83 -4.87 3.64
CA ASP A 77 3.09 -5.45 4.14
C ASP A 77 4.31 -4.58 3.78
N LEU A 78 4.29 -3.95 2.63
CA LEU A 78 5.31 -2.97 2.24
C LEU A 78 5.46 -1.87 3.30
N VAL A 79 4.34 -1.26 3.73
CA VAL A 79 4.34 -0.20 4.75
C VAL A 79 4.77 -0.74 6.10
N LYS A 80 4.31 -1.93 6.49
CA LYS A 80 4.72 -2.57 7.75
C LYS A 80 6.23 -2.79 7.81
N ILE A 81 6.83 -3.28 6.71
CA ILE A 81 8.28 -3.49 6.63
C ILE A 81 9.02 -2.15 6.65
N HIS A 82 8.55 -1.15 5.89
CA HIS A 82 9.13 0.20 5.94
C HIS A 82 9.12 0.79 7.35
N LEU A 83 8.00 0.69 8.06
CA LEU A 83 7.90 1.15 9.44
C LEU A 83 8.83 0.37 10.38
N ALA A 84 8.96 -0.94 10.20
CA ALA A 84 9.89 -1.75 10.98
C ALA A 84 11.35 -1.35 10.74
N ILE A 85 11.71 -1.00 9.52
CA ILE A 85 13.05 -0.47 9.18
C ILE A 85 13.24 0.92 9.81
N LYS A 86 12.30 1.83 9.60
CA LYS A 86 12.33 3.20 10.11
C LYS A 86 12.46 3.26 11.64
N ASN A 87 11.74 2.37 12.32
CA ASN A 87 11.73 2.28 13.78
C ASN A 87 12.83 1.37 14.34
N ASP A 88 13.73 0.85 13.49
CA ASP A 88 14.82 -0.06 13.83
C ASP A 88 14.39 -1.35 14.56
N THR A 89 13.14 -1.80 14.29
CA THR A 89 12.55 -2.99 14.91
C THR A 89 12.62 -4.25 14.03
N LEU A 90 12.99 -4.11 12.75
CA LEU A 90 13.10 -5.26 11.84
C LEU A 90 14.14 -6.29 12.33
N LYS A 91 15.24 -5.84 12.91
CA LYS A 91 16.30 -6.69 13.50
C LYS A 91 15.82 -7.56 14.66
N ASP A 92 14.75 -7.12 15.37
CA ASP A 92 14.18 -7.82 16.52
C ASP A 92 13.07 -8.80 16.12
N ASN A 93 12.69 -8.80 14.83
CA ASN A 93 11.76 -9.78 14.31
C ASN A 93 12.33 -11.20 14.49
N VAL A 94 11.57 -12.06 15.19
CA VAL A 94 12.02 -13.39 15.59
C VAL A 94 12.44 -14.25 14.39
N ILE A 95 11.73 -14.17 13.26
CA ILE A 95 12.05 -14.94 12.06
C ILE A 95 13.33 -14.44 11.42
N VAL A 96 13.48 -13.12 11.26
CA VAL A 96 14.70 -12.49 10.71
C VAL A 96 15.91 -12.85 11.57
N LYS A 97 15.81 -12.65 12.89
CA LYS A 97 16.85 -12.99 13.84
C LYS A 97 17.26 -14.45 13.77
N ASN A 98 16.31 -15.36 13.90
CA ASN A 98 16.57 -16.80 13.89
C ASN A 98 17.16 -17.29 12.56
N THR A 99 16.75 -16.70 11.44
CA THR A 99 17.28 -17.05 10.12
C THR A 99 18.72 -16.63 9.98
N ILE A 100 19.04 -15.40 10.40
CA ILE A 100 20.42 -14.86 10.34
C ILE A 100 21.34 -15.62 11.30
N GLU A 101 20.87 -15.97 12.49
CA GLU A 101 21.69 -16.69 13.49
C GLU A 101 22.05 -18.12 13.08
N LYS A 102 21.18 -18.81 12.33
CA LYS A 102 21.36 -20.21 11.91
C LYS A 102 22.44 -20.45 10.86
N SER A 103 22.89 -19.41 10.16
CA SER A 103 23.84 -19.55 9.04
C SER A 103 24.97 -18.53 9.12
N ASN A 104 26.10 -18.87 8.53
CA ASN A 104 27.24 -17.94 8.35
C ASN A 104 27.17 -17.21 7.02
N ASN A 105 26.45 -17.77 6.05
CA ASN A 105 26.25 -17.17 4.73
C ASN A 105 24.77 -16.86 4.54
N ILE A 106 24.46 -15.63 4.22
CA ILE A 106 23.10 -15.16 3.96
C ILE A 106 22.98 -14.78 2.49
N HIS A 107 22.02 -15.37 1.82
CA HIS A 107 21.67 -15.05 0.43
C HIS A 107 20.36 -14.28 0.43
N LEU A 108 20.38 -13.05 -0.10
CA LEU A 108 19.21 -12.20 -0.28
C LEU A 108 18.88 -12.14 -1.77
N ILE A 109 17.67 -12.54 -2.12
CA ILE A 109 17.19 -12.55 -3.52
C ILE A 109 15.99 -11.62 -3.61
N GLY A 110 16.00 -10.71 -4.55
CA GLY A 110 14.87 -9.80 -4.77
C GLY A 110 15.04 -8.90 -5.98
N LEU A 111 13.92 -8.29 -6.38
CA LEU A 111 13.89 -7.32 -7.46
C LEU A 111 14.51 -6.00 -6.98
N ALA A 112 15.52 -5.49 -7.71
CA ALA A 112 16.16 -4.21 -7.43
C ALA A 112 15.26 -3.06 -7.91
N SER A 113 14.18 -2.81 -7.21
CA SER A 113 13.16 -1.81 -7.56
C SER A 113 12.95 -0.82 -6.41
N ASP A 114 12.71 0.43 -6.78
CA ASP A 114 12.25 1.51 -5.90
C ASP A 114 10.71 1.67 -5.91
N GLY A 115 10.02 0.96 -6.83
CA GLY A 115 8.57 1.08 -7.00
C GLY A 115 7.72 0.39 -5.92
N GLY A 116 8.27 -0.60 -5.20
CA GLY A 116 7.60 -1.25 -4.06
C GLY A 116 6.41 -2.15 -4.41
N VAL A 117 6.16 -2.45 -5.69
CA VAL A 117 5.02 -3.32 -6.08
C VAL A 117 5.31 -4.78 -5.77
N HIS A 118 6.48 -5.27 -6.16
CA HIS A 118 6.90 -6.67 -5.96
C HIS A 118 8.08 -6.79 -5.00
N SER A 119 8.90 -5.75 -4.86
CA SER A 119 10.07 -5.66 -3.98
C SER A 119 10.44 -4.20 -3.78
N HIS A 120 11.24 -3.92 -2.76
CA HIS A 120 11.82 -2.61 -2.55
C HIS A 120 13.28 -2.75 -2.16
N ILE A 121 14.16 -2.01 -2.84
CA ILE A 121 15.61 -2.11 -2.64
C ILE A 121 16.02 -1.80 -1.20
N ASP A 122 15.35 -0.88 -0.52
CA ASP A 122 15.64 -0.54 0.87
C ASP A 122 15.42 -1.70 1.83
N HIS A 123 14.48 -2.63 1.51
CA HIS A 123 14.26 -3.83 2.31
C HIS A 123 15.47 -4.77 2.22
N ILE A 124 16.01 -4.95 1.02
CA ILE A 124 17.19 -5.78 0.76
C ILE A 124 18.40 -5.19 1.48
N ILE A 125 18.59 -3.87 1.36
CA ILE A 125 19.68 -3.14 2.03
C ILE A 125 19.56 -3.25 3.55
N ALA A 126 18.36 -3.10 4.12
CA ALA A 126 18.16 -3.21 5.56
C ALA A 126 18.49 -4.61 6.08
N LEU A 127 18.04 -5.66 5.39
CA LEU A 127 18.36 -7.05 5.75
C LEU A 127 19.86 -7.33 5.62
N ALA A 128 20.51 -6.82 4.58
CA ALA A 128 21.96 -6.95 4.41
C ALA A 128 22.73 -6.33 5.58
N LYS A 129 22.36 -5.09 5.97
CA LYS A 129 22.98 -4.40 7.13
C LYS A 129 22.76 -5.15 8.44
N ILE A 130 21.56 -5.72 8.66
CA ILE A 130 21.28 -6.53 9.86
C ILE A 130 22.18 -7.77 9.90
N ALA A 131 22.37 -8.46 8.77
CA ALA A 131 23.21 -9.64 8.68
C ALA A 131 24.71 -9.28 8.84
N GLU A 132 25.17 -8.19 8.23
CA GLU A 132 26.53 -7.67 8.35
C GLU A 132 26.87 -7.31 9.82
N ASN A 133 25.96 -6.63 10.52
CA ASN A 133 26.10 -6.31 11.94
C ASN A 133 26.21 -7.55 12.85
N LYS A 134 25.84 -8.71 12.35
CA LYS A 134 26.00 -10.04 13.00
C LYS A 134 27.21 -10.80 12.47
N ASN A 135 28.14 -10.14 11.78
CA ASN A 135 29.35 -10.72 11.16
C ASN A 135 29.04 -11.87 10.21
N LYS A 136 27.90 -11.78 9.48
CA LYS A 136 27.53 -12.78 8.48
C LYS A 136 28.03 -12.35 7.11
N LYS A 137 28.40 -13.32 6.27
CA LYS A 137 28.72 -13.07 4.87
C LYS A 137 27.44 -12.97 4.08
N VAL A 138 27.26 -11.86 3.36
CA VAL A 138 26.03 -11.55 2.62
C VAL A 138 26.28 -11.62 1.12
N TRP A 139 25.37 -12.28 0.40
CA TRP A 139 25.34 -12.38 -1.04
C TRP A 139 24.02 -11.81 -1.56
N LEU A 140 24.09 -10.83 -2.44
CA LEU A 140 22.92 -10.21 -3.05
C LEU A 140 22.70 -10.81 -4.45
N HIS A 141 21.49 -11.30 -4.69
CA HIS A 141 21.02 -11.78 -5.98
C HIS A 141 19.92 -10.84 -6.46
N LEU A 142 20.31 -9.81 -7.19
CA LEU A 142 19.40 -8.78 -7.68
C LEU A 142 18.84 -9.17 -9.04
N ILE A 143 17.51 -9.00 -9.19
CA ILE A 143 16.77 -9.27 -10.43
C ILE A 143 16.28 -7.95 -11.00
#